data_08fb55e3f8b80ea7b0d193938a0e14a8
#
_entry.id   08fb55e3f8b80ea7b0d193938a0e14a8
#
_cell.length_a   1.000
_cell.length_b   1.000
_cell.length_c   1.000
_cell.angle_alpha   90.00
_cell.angle_beta   90.00
_cell.angle_gamma   90.00
#
_symmetry.space_group_name_H-M   'P 1'
#
loop_
_entity.id
_entity.type
_entity.pdbx_description
1 polymer ?
#
loop_
_entity_poly.entity_id
_entity_poly.type
_entity_poly.pdbx_seq_one_letter_code
_entity_poly.pdbx_strand_id
1 'polypeptide(L)'
;MEEVRRIMAELDWSPLWISMKTGVVATVISFFLGIYAARKSVQAGPRLKAVLDRLKAVLDGILTLPMVLPPTVAGFFLLLIFSVRRPFGAFLYGNFDIKVVQSWAGCVIAATVIAFPLMYRNARAAFEQIDINLIHAARTLGMSEFRIFWTVVMPTAGPGVTAGTILAFARALGEYGATSMLAGNIPGKTGTISQKIAMVIQDGDYLTAGVWVGIVMVIAFGMIFVLNLVLGRRMRHIKRW
;
A
#
# COMPACT_ATOMS: atom_id res chain seq x y z
N MET A 1 14.77 5.83 -33.06
CA MET A 1 13.36 6.25 -32.82
C MET A 1 12.33 5.30 -33.45
N GLU A 2 12.57 4.83 -34.67
CA GLU A 2 11.67 3.86 -35.32
C GLU A 2 11.58 2.52 -34.61
N GLU A 3 12.69 2.01 -34.08
CA GLU A 3 12.76 0.76 -33.35
C GLU A 3 11.96 0.81 -32.04
N VAL A 4 12.07 1.92 -31.29
CA VAL A 4 11.25 2.14 -30.07
C VAL A 4 9.75 2.20 -30.38
N ARG A 5 9.39 2.85 -31.52
CA ARG A 5 7.98 2.92 -31.95
C ARG A 5 7.45 1.55 -32.35
N ARG A 6 8.26 0.71 -32.96
CA ARG A 6 7.93 -0.67 -33.31
C ARG A 6 7.72 -1.53 -32.06
N ILE A 7 8.67 -1.45 -31.10
CA ILE A 7 8.55 -2.14 -29.81
C ILE A 7 7.26 -1.72 -29.10
N MET A 8 6.95 -0.41 -29.03
CA MET A 8 5.73 0.07 -28.38
C MET A 8 4.44 -0.43 -29.04
N ALA A 9 4.45 -0.67 -30.37
CA ALA A 9 3.30 -1.20 -31.10
C ALA A 9 3.06 -2.70 -30.85
N GLU A 10 4.13 -3.46 -30.60
CA GLU A 10 4.10 -4.91 -30.34
C GLU A 10 4.05 -5.25 -28.82
N LEU A 11 4.04 -4.22 -27.95
CA LEU A 11 4.14 -4.40 -26.50
C LEU A 11 2.87 -5.04 -25.93
N ASP A 12 3.03 -6.12 -25.15
CA ASP A 12 1.94 -6.67 -24.34
C ASP A 12 1.69 -5.77 -23.12
N TRP A 13 0.59 -5.03 -23.13
CA TRP A 13 0.22 -4.10 -22.07
C TRP A 13 -0.34 -4.79 -20.81
N SER A 14 -0.49 -6.11 -20.81
CA SER A 14 -1.04 -6.85 -19.66
C SER A 14 -0.28 -6.62 -18.35
N PRO A 15 1.09 -6.54 -18.31
CA PRO A 15 1.80 -6.30 -17.06
C PRO A 15 1.52 -4.92 -16.45
N LEU A 16 1.35 -3.90 -17.30
CA LEU A 16 0.97 -2.56 -16.83
C LEU A 16 -0.42 -2.58 -16.20
N TRP A 17 -1.40 -3.19 -16.89
CA TRP A 17 -2.78 -3.28 -16.40
C TRP A 17 -2.88 -4.06 -15.10
N ILE A 18 -2.17 -5.19 -15.01
CA ILE A 18 -2.11 -6.01 -13.79
C ILE A 18 -1.51 -5.20 -12.63
N SER A 19 -0.40 -4.49 -12.87
CA SER A 19 0.24 -3.66 -11.84
C SER A 19 -0.66 -2.52 -11.37
N MET A 20 -1.30 -1.79 -12.29
CA MET A 20 -2.22 -0.70 -11.97
C MET A 20 -3.42 -1.19 -11.16
N LYS A 21 -4.08 -2.25 -11.63
CA LYS A 21 -5.22 -2.86 -10.95
C LYS A 21 -4.83 -3.37 -9.55
N THR A 22 -3.71 -4.06 -9.43
CA THR A 22 -3.18 -4.57 -8.15
C THR A 22 -2.84 -3.42 -7.22
N GLY A 23 -2.12 -2.41 -7.71
CA GLY A 23 -1.73 -1.22 -6.95
C GLY A 23 -2.93 -0.45 -6.40
N VAL A 24 -3.95 -0.23 -7.22
CA VAL A 24 -5.18 0.46 -6.80
C VAL A 24 -5.90 -0.34 -5.71
N VAL A 25 -6.15 -1.62 -5.93
CA VAL A 25 -6.89 -2.46 -4.96
C VAL A 25 -6.10 -2.62 -3.66
N ALA A 26 -4.80 -2.88 -3.74
CA ALA A 26 -3.92 -2.97 -2.57
C ALA A 26 -3.89 -1.65 -1.78
N THR A 27 -3.88 -0.51 -2.47
CA THR A 27 -3.92 0.81 -1.83
C THR A 27 -5.25 1.06 -1.13
N VAL A 28 -6.37 0.72 -1.74
CA VAL A 28 -7.70 0.85 -1.11
C VAL A 28 -7.78 0.00 0.15
N ILE A 29 -7.33 -1.24 0.10
CA ILE A 29 -7.29 -2.12 1.29
C ILE A 29 -6.36 -1.55 2.36
N SER A 30 -5.15 -1.14 1.98
CA SER A 30 -4.16 -0.54 2.89
C SER A 30 -4.66 0.77 3.50
N PHE A 31 -5.43 1.57 2.76
CA PHE A 31 -6.05 2.81 3.23
C PHE A 31 -7.01 2.55 4.39
N PHE A 32 -7.99 1.67 4.20
CA PHE A 32 -8.97 1.38 5.25
C PHE A 32 -8.35 0.69 6.46
N LEU A 33 -7.51 -0.32 6.23
CA LEU A 33 -6.82 -1.02 7.30
C LEU A 33 -5.83 -0.11 8.05
N GLY A 34 -5.07 0.72 7.32
CA GLY A 34 -4.09 1.65 7.87
C GLY A 34 -4.74 2.74 8.71
N ILE A 35 -5.84 3.35 8.23
CA ILE A 35 -6.63 4.33 8.99
C ILE A 35 -7.22 3.68 10.25
N TYR A 36 -7.80 2.50 10.13
CA TYR A 36 -8.38 1.78 11.26
C TYR A 36 -7.32 1.47 12.33
N ALA A 37 -6.18 0.92 11.92
CA ALA A 37 -5.08 0.61 12.82
C ALA A 37 -4.48 1.88 13.46
N ALA A 38 -4.27 2.95 12.69
CA ALA A 38 -3.76 4.23 13.17
C ALA A 38 -4.72 4.87 14.19
N ARG A 39 -6.02 4.87 13.90
CA ARG A 39 -7.04 5.37 14.84
C ARG A 39 -7.00 4.61 16.17
N LYS A 40 -6.96 3.28 16.12
CA LYS A 40 -6.90 2.44 17.33
C LYS A 40 -5.61 2.67 18.12
N SER A 41 -4.48 2.86 17.44
CA SER A 41 -3.20 3.13 18.07
C SER A 41 -3.20 4.47 18.82
N VAL A 42 -3.82 5.52 18.27
CA VAL A 42 -3.85 6.86 18.89
C VAL A 42 -4.90 6.98 19.99
N GLN A 43 -6.06 6.32 19.87
CA GLN A 43 -7.18 6.42 20.82
C GLN A 43 -6.99 5.68 22.15
N ALA A 44 -5.98 4.85 22.32
CA ALA A 44 -5.78 4.08 23.56
C ALA A 44 -5.43 5.00 24.74
N GLY A 45 -6.36 5.07 25.71
CA GLY A 45 -6.35 6.01 26.82
C GLY A 45 -5.29 5.77 27.92
N PRO A 46 -5.09 6.76 28.83
CA PRO A 46 -3.94 6.83 29.76
C PRO A 46 -3.91 5.76 30.86
N ARG A 47 -5.03 5.16 31.24
CA ARG A 47 -5.08 4.16 32.32
C ARG A 47 -4.54 2.77 31.98
N LEU A 48 -4.43 2.49 30.70
CA LEU A 48 -3.88 1.24 30.18
C LEU A 48 -2.44 1.45 29.62
N LYS A 49 -1.88 2.66 29.81
CA LYS A 49 -0.64 3.10 29.16
C LYS A 49 0.56 2.21 29.42
N ALA A 50 0.87 1.83 30.64
CA ALA A 50 2.14 1.17 30.93
C ALA A 50 2.25 -0.28 30.40
N VAL A 51 1.15 -1.05 30.45
CA VAL A 51 1.10 -2.40 29.87
C VAL A 51 0.81 -2.33 28.38
N LEU A 52 -0.07 -1.40 27.96
CA LEU A 52 -0.36 -1.17 26.53
C LEU A 52 0.80 -0.50 25.81
N ASP A 53 1.63 0.32 26.40
CA ASP A 53 2.76 0.95 25.72
C ASP A 53 3.81 -0.12 25.31
N ARG A 54 4.01 -1.15 26.10
CA ARG A 54 4.80 -2.32 25.71
C ARG A 54 4.09 -3.16 24.61
N LEU A 55 2.79 -3.43 24.77
CA LEU A 55 2.01 -4.13 23.75
C LEU A 55 1.89 -3.31 22.46
N LYS A 56 1.73 -1.99 22.55
CA LYS A 56 1.73 -1.08 21.41
C LYS A 56 3.06 -1.11 20.67
N ALA A 57 4.18 -1.04 21.38
CA ALA A 57 5.49 -1.12 20.75
C ALA A 57 5.68 -2.45 19.99
N VAL A 58 5.21 -3.56 20.56
CA VAL A 58 5.23 -4.87 19.89
C VAL A 58 4.27 -4.89 18.67
N LEU A 59 3.05 -4.39 18.84
CA LEU A 59 2.08 -4.32 17.74
C LEU A 59 2.56 -3.38 16.63
N ASP A 60 3.11 -2.23 16.97
CA ASP A 60 3.73 -1.32 16.01
C ASP A 60 4.92 -1.99 15.29
N GLY A 61 5.73 -2.73 16.04
CA GLY A 61 6.80 -3.56 15.47
C GLY A 61 6.26 -4.58 14.46
N ILE A 62 5.22 -5.34 14.84
CA ILE A 62 4.59 -6.35 13.97
C ILE A 62 3.96 -5.68 12.74
N LEU A 63 3.22 -4.58 12.91
CA LEU A 63 2.57 -3.87 11.80
C LEU A 63 3.56 -3.22 10.84
N THR A 64 4.75 -2.87 11.33
CA THR A 64 5.82 -2.26 10.51
C THR A 64 6.87 -3.27 10.06
N LEU A 65 6.86 -4.50 10.57
CA LEU A 65 7.81 -5.56 10.22
C LEU A 65 7.97 -5.78 8.71
N PRO A 66 6.87 -5.82 7.90
CA PRO A 66 7.01 -6.00 6.45
C PRO A 66 7.81 -4.88 5.74
N MET A 67 7.96 -3.71 6.37
CA MET A 67 8.75 -2.61 5.82
C MET A 67 10.28 -2.83 6.00
N VAL A 68 10.65 -3.55 7.06
CA VAL A 68 12.06 -3.82 7.41
C VAL A 68 12.56 -5.10 6.75
N LEU A 69 11.68 -6.09 6.63
CA LEU A 69 12.02 -7.37 5.99
C LEU A 69 12.23 -7.19 4.48
N PRO A 70 13.19 -7.91 3.88
CA PRO A 70 13.23 -8.03 2.43
C PRO A 70 11.87 -8.51 1.89
N PRO A 71 11.33 -7.91 0.82
CA PRO A 71 10.01 -8.27 0.30
C PRO A 71 9.85 -9.76 -0.05
N THR A 72 10.93 -10.40 -0.49
CA THR A 72 10.98 -11.84 -0.75
C THR A 72 10.74 -12.67 0.50
N VAL A 73 11.26 -12.23 1.66
CA VAL A 73 11.04 -12.91 2.95
C VAL A 73 9.58 -12.79 3.37
N ALA A 74 8.99 -11.60 3.26
CA ALA A 74 7.57 -11.40 3.52
C ALA A 74 6.72 -12.26 2.57
N GLY A 75 7.06 -12.32 1.29
CA GLY A 75 6.42 -13.19 0.30
C GLY A 75 6.51 -14.67 0.63
N PHE A 76 7.65 -15.13 1.15
CA PHE A 76 7.82 -16.51 1.60
C PHE A 76 6.90 -16.84 2.78
N PHE A 77 6.78 -15.96 3.78
CA PHE A 77 5.83 -16.17 4.87
C PHE A 77 4.39 -16.20 4.39
N LEU A 78 4.02 -15.31 3.46
CA LEU A 78 2.70 -15.34 2.84
C LEU A 78 2.46 -16.64 2.08
N LEU A 79 3.45 -17.14 1.33
CA LEU A 79 3.38 -18.42 0.65
C LEU A 79 3.14 -19.57 1.64
N LEU A 80 3.85 -19.58 2.79
CA LEU A 80 3.62 -20.59 3.83
C LEU A 80 2.21 -20.51 4.41
N ILE A 81 1.67 -19.32 4.64
CA ILE A 81 0.32 -19.13 5.20
C ILE A 81 -0.75 -19.58 4.20
N PHE A 82 -0.65 -19.14 2.94
CA PHE A 82 -1.71 -19.33 1.93
C PHE A 82 -1.56 -20.57 1.06
N SER A 83 -0.48 -21.37 1.24
CA SER A 83 -0.30 -22.61 0.52
C SER A 83 -1.43 -23.60 0.82
N VAL A 84 -2.02 -24.22 -0.22
CA VAL A 84 -3.05 -25.25 -0.09
C VAL A 84 -2.57 -26.49 0.69
N ARG A 85 -1.25 -26.65 0.87
CA ARG A 85 -0.65 -27.73 1.68
C ARG A 85 -0.58 -27.37 3.18
N ARG A 86 -1.00 -26.17 3.58
CA ARG A 86 -1.00 -25.69 4.96
C ARG A 86 -2.43 -25.49 5.46
N PRO A 87 -2.69 -25.56 6.77
CA PRO A 87 -4.04 -25.58 7.33
C PRO A 87 -4.92 -24.41 6.86
N PHE A 88 -4.38 -23.20 6.87
CA PHE A 88 -5.13 -22.00 6.48
C PHE A 88 -5.44 -21.95 4.97
N GLY A 89 -4.46 -22.22 4.12
CA GLY A 89 -4.67 -22.28 2.67
C GLY A 89 -5.58 -23.44 2.26
N ALA A 90 -5.45 -24.62 2.91
CA ALA A 90 -6.35 -25.75 2.72
C ALA A 90 -7.79 -25.43 3.12
N PHE A 91 -7.98 -24.71 4.24
CA PHE A 91 -9.29 -24.25 4.69
C PHE A 91 -9.95 -23.30 3.66
N LEU A 92 -9.20 -22.33 3.15
CA LEU A 92 -9.71 -21.39 2.12
C LEU A 92 -10.09 -22.13 0.83
N TYR A 93 -9.25 -23.04 0.40
CA TYR A 93 -9.50 -23.81 -0.83
C TYR A 93 -10.66 -24.80 -0.66
N GLY A 94 -10.71 -25.53 0.46
CA GLY A 94 -11.73 -26.55 0.69
C GLY A 94 -13.13 -26.00 0.95
N ASN A 95 -13.27 -24.83 1.59
CA ASN A 95 -14.59 -24.25 1.93
C ASN A 95 -15.08 -23.18 0.97
N PHE A 96 -14.17 -22.46 0.30
CA PHE A 96 -14.51 -21.30 -0.53
C PHE A 96 -14.00 -21.40 -1.97
N ASP A 97 -13.29 -22.48 -2.33
CA ASP A 97 -12.59 -22.64 -3.62
C ASP A 97 -11.64 -21.46 -3.96
N ILE A 98 -11.11 -20.81 -2.91
CA ILE A 98 -10.21 -19.68 -3.05
C ILE A 98 -8.76 -20.16 -3.06
N LYS A 99 -8.12 -20.13 -4.22
CA LYS A 99 -6.69 -20.36 -4.40
C LYS A 99 -5.95 -19.02 -4.46
N VAL A 100 -5.22 -18.68 -3.38
CA VAL A 100 -4.44 -17.44 -3.29
C VAL A 100 -3.11 -17.55 -4.02
N VAL A 101 -2.41 -18.66 -3.81
CA VAL A 101 -1.11 -18.92 -4.46
C VAL A 101 -1.28 -19.04 -5.97
N GLN A 102 -0.39 -18.38 -6.73
CA GLN A 102 -0.42 -18.32 -8.19
C GLN A 102 -1.73 -17.71 -8.76
N SER A 103 -2.29 -16.72 -8.05
CA SER A 103 -3.48 -16.00 -8.47
C SER A 103 -3.29 -14.49 -8.39
N TRP A 104 -4.16 -13.73 -9.06
CA TRP A 104 -4.18 -12.27 -8.92
C TRP A 104 -4.49 -11.81 -7.48
N ALA A 105 -5.29 -12.58 -6.73
CA ALA A 105 -5.51 -12.32 -5.31
C ALA A 105 -4.19 -12.37 -4.51
N GLY A 106 -3.28 -13.27 -4.87
CA GLY A 106 -1.92 -13.31 -4.31
C GLY A 106 -1.12 -12.03 -4.58
N CYS A 107 -1.22 -11.45 -5.80
CA CYS A 107 -0.60 -10.15 -6.10
C CYS A 107 -1.14 -9.06 -5.18
N VAL A 108 -2.47 -8.99 -5.02
CA VAL A 108 -3.13 -7.99 -4.18
C VAL A 108 -2.72 -8.13 -2.71
N ILE A 109 -2.72 -9.35 -2.17
CA ILE A 109 -2.33 -9.61 -0.78
C ILE A 109 -0.87 -9.24 -0.55
N ALA A 110 0.05 -9.66 -1.43
CA ALA A 110 1.46 -9.33 -1.34
C ALA A 110 1.69 -7.80 -1.36
N ALA A 111 1.11 -7.12 -2.35
CA ALA A 111 1.21 -5.67 -2.47
C ALA A 111 0.60 -4.93 -1.26
N THR A 112 -0.53 -5.42 -0.72
CA THR A 112 -1.18 -4.85 0.46
C THR A 112 -0.29 -4.95 1.69
N VAL A 113 0.27 -6.13 1.97
CA VAL A 113 1.14 -6.35 3.15
C VAL A 113 2.36 -5.46 3.12
N ILE A 114 2.94 -5.24 1.94
CA ILE A 114 4.13 -4.40 1.77
C ILE A 114 3.79 -2.89 1.79
N ALA A 115 2.62 -2.49 1.29
CA ALA A 115 2.19 -1.09 1.25
C ALA A 115 1.55 -0.61 2.57
N PHE A 116 0.90 -1.51 3.32
CA PHE A 116 0.17 -1.22 4.55
C PHE A 116 0.99 -0.44 5.59
N PRO A 117 2.25 -0.80 5.93
CA PRO A 117 3.01 -0.06 6.93
C PRO A 117 3.21 1.41 6.61
N LEU A 118 3.38 1.75 5.32
CA LEU A 118 3.52 3.14 4.89
C LEU A 118 2.24 3.94 5.12
N MET A 119 1.09 3.36 4.77
CA MET A 119 -0.21 3.98 5.02
C MET A 119 -0.47 4.15 6.52
N TYR A 120 -0.25 3.10 7.31
CA TYR A 120 -0.41 3.10 8.75
C TYR A 120 0.43 4.18 9.43
N ARG A 121 1.74 4.23 9.15
CA ARG A 121 2.65 5.20 9.79
C ARG A 121 2.32 6.63 9.43
N ASN A 122 1.99 6.92 8.18
CA ASN A 122 1.61 8.27 7.76
C ASN A 122 0.28 8.71 8.37
N ALA A 123 -0.73 7.83 8.39
CA ALA A 123 -2.02 8.12 9.01
C ALA A 123 -1.86 8.33 10.52
N ARG A 124 -1.07 7.48 11.19
CA ARG A 124 -0.79 7.62 12.63
C ARG A 124 -0.09 8.94 12.94
N ALA A 125 0.98 9.27 12.25
CA ALA A 125 1.70 10.53 12.44
C ALA A 125 0.79 11.76 12.21
N ALA A 126 -0.10 11.67 11.20
CA ALA A 126 -1.06 12.74 10.93
C ALA A 126 -2.11 12.88 12.05
N PHE A 127 -2.56 11.76 12.65
CA PHE A 127 -3.51 11.80 13.77
C PHE A 127 -2.86 12.26 15.07
N GLU A 128 -1.60 11.91 15.34
CA GLU A 128 -0.85 12.35 16.52
C GLU A 128 -0.54 13.86 16.52
N GLN A 129 -0.50 14.50 15.34
CA GLN A 129 -0.27 15.93 15.21
C GLN A 129 -1.53 16.80 15.43
N ILE A 130 -2.71 16.20 15.61
CA ILE A 130 -3.94 16.94 15.82
C ILE A 130 -3.98 17.49 17.26
N ASP A 131 -4.26 18.80 17.38
CA ASP A 131 -4.46 19.40 18.69
C ASP A 131 -5.64 18.75 19.43
N ILE A 132 -5.35 18.18 20.59
CA ILE A 132 -6.34 17.51 21.44
C ILE A 132 -7.48 18.44 21.85
N ASN A 133 -7.23 19.75 21.93
CA ASN A 133 -8.24 20.76 22.28
C ASN A 133 -9.35 20.82 21.23
N LEU A 134 -9.06 20.59 19.96
CA LEU A 134 -10.08 20.50 18.90
C LEU A 134 -11.05 19.33 19.17
N ILE A 135 -10.51 18.21 19.62
CA ILE A 135 -11.31 17.02 19.94
C ILE A 135 -12.15 17.27 21.20
N HIS A 136 -11.56 17.92 22.22
CA HIS A 136 -12.29 18.27 23.45
C HIS A 136 -13.40 19.30 23.19
N ALA A 137 -13.15 20.34 22.40
CA ALA A 137 -14.16 21.31 22.00
C ALA A 137 -15.34 20.64 21.24
N ALA A 138 -15.04 19.73 20.33
CA ALA A 138 -16.09 18.97 19.61
C ALA A 138 -16.92 18.09 20.56
N ARG A 139 -16.30 17.47 21.59
CA ARG A 139 -17.00 16.71 22.63
C ARG A 139 -17.91 17.61 23.48
N THR A 140 -17.44 18.81 23.85
CA THR A 140 -18.23 19.80 24.59
C THR A 140 -19.48 20.23 23.82
N LEU A 141 -19.39 20.26 22.47
CA LEU A 141 -20.52 20.52 21.59
C LEU A 141 -21.45 19.31 21.41
N GLY A 142 -21.26 18.21 22.17
CA GLY A 142 -22.11 17.02 22.12
C GLY A 142 -21.93 16.16 20.88
N MET A 143 -20.82 16.29 20.13
CA MET A 143 -20.58 15.48 18.95
C MET A 143 -20.18 14.04 19.34
N SER A 144 -20.74 13.04 18.66
CA SER A 144 -20.33 11.64 18.84
C SER A 144 -18.90 11.40 18.31
N GLU A 145 -18.19 10.41 18.88
CA GLU A 145 -16.80 10.05 18.46
C GLU A 145 -16.71 9.70 16.97
N PHE A 146 -17.76 9.12 16.37
CA PHE A 146 -17.82 8.85 14.95
C PHE A 146 -17.89 10.16 14.15
N ARG A 147 -18.72 11.11 14.57
CA ARG A 147 -18.86 12.41 13.93
C ARG A 147 -17.57 13.22 14.07
N ILE A 148 -16.95 13.26 15.26
CA ILE A 148 -15.66 13.90 15.50
C ILE A 148 -14.60 13.35 14.55
N PHE A 149 -14.53 12.03 14.39
CA PHE A 149 -13.55 11.41 13.50
C PHE A 149 -13.69 11.89 12.04
N TRP A 150 -14.91 11.89 11.51
CA TRP A 150 -15.11 12.23 10.09
C TRP A 150 -15.15 13.73 9.81
N THR A 151 -15.57 14.57 10.78
CA THR A 151 -15.72 16.03 10.57
C THR A 151 -14.56 16.86 11.10
N VAL A 152 -13.79 16.35 12.06
CA VAL A 152 -12.64 17.05 12.65
C VAL A 152 -11.33 16.35 12.35
N VAL A 153 -11.19 15.07 12.75
CA VAL A 153 -9.93 14.33 12.68
C VAL A 153 -9.49 14.09 11.23
N MET A 154 -10.36 13.49 10.41
CA MET A 154 -10.03 13.15 9.02
C MET A 154 -9.73 14.37 8.12
N PRO A 155 -10.50 15.47 8.17
CA PRO A 155 -10.15 16.66 7.40
C PRO A 155 -8.84 17.31 7.85
N THR A 156 -8.58 17.37 9.16
CA THR A 156 -7.34 17.94 9.71
C THR A 156 -6.12 17.09 9.36
N ALA A 157 -6.23 15.76 9.47
CA ALA A 157 -5.17 14.81 9.08
C ALA A 157 -5.05 14.64 7.56
N GLY A 158 -5.95 15.23 6.78
CA GLY A 158 -6.08 15.01 5.34
C GLY A 158 -4.79 15.07 4.53
N PRO A 159 -3.89 16.06 4.73
CA PRO A 159 -2.61 16.12 4.03
C PRO A 159 -1.73 14.88 4.26
N GLY A 160 -1.56 14.46 5.52
CA GLY A 160 -0.76 13.28 5.87
C GLY A 160 -1.39 11.97 5.40
N VAL A 161 -2.70 11.84 5.52
CA VAL A 161 -3.45 10.68 5.00
C VAL A 161 -3.32 10.57 3.48
N THR A 162 -3.42 11.71 2.76
CA THR A 162 -3.24 11.74 1.30
C THR A 162 -1.81 11.36 0.92
N ALA A 163 -0.81 11.90 1.61
CA ALA A 163 0.59 11.53 1.39
C ALA A 163 0.82 10.03 1.61
N GLY A 164 0.31 9.48 2.72
CA GLY A 164 0.37 8.05 3.01
C GLY A 164 -0.27 7.19 1.93
N THR A 165 -1.42 7.61 1.39
CA THR A 165 -2.13 6.89 0.32
C THR A 165 -1.30 6.85 -0.97
N ILE A 166 -0.71 7.97 -1.37
CA ILE A 166 0.10 8.03 -2.60
C ILE A 166 1.39 7.21 -2.44
N LEU A 167 2.04 7.29 -1.27
CA LEU A 167 3.23 6.47 -0.98
C LEU A 167 2.91 4.98 -0.94
N ALA A 168 1.76 4.59 -0.37
CA ALA A 168 1.31 3.21 -0.37
C ALA A 168 1.04 2.70 -1.80
N PHE A 169 0.42 3.52 -2.66
CA PHE A 169 0.20 3.19 -4.06
C PHE A 169 1.52 3.02 -4.83
N ALA A 170 2.45 3.96 -4.68
CA ALA A 170 3.76 3.88 -5.31
C ALA A 170 4.52 2.61 -4.88
N ARG A 171 4.44 2.27 -3.58
CA ARG A 171 5.06 1.05 -3.05
C ARG A 171 4.39 -0.22 -3.56
N ALA A 172 3.06 -0.24 -3.66
CA ALA A 172 2.30 -1.36 -4.20
C ALA A 172 2.56 -1.57 -5.70
N LEU A 173 2.65 -0.48 -6.47
CA LEU A 173 2.92 -0.53 -7.91
C LEU A 173 4.30 -1.12 -8.23
N GLY A 174 5.33 -0.75 -7.46
CA GLY A 174 6.70 -1.22 -7.61
C GLY A 174 7.00 -2.56 -6.91
N GLU A 175 5.97 -3.28 -6.42
CA GLU A 175 6.21 -4.53 -5.72
C GLU A 175 6.60 -5.66 -6.66
N TYR A 176 7.71 -6.34 -6.33
CA TYR A 176 8.28 -7.44 -7.10
C TYR A 176 8.49 -8.70 -6.26
N GLY A 177 9.19 -8.56 -5.13
CA GLY A 177 9.72 -9.70 -4.38
C GLY A 177 8.65 -10.57 -3.73
N ALA A 178 7.70 -9.96 -3.01
CA ALA A 178 6.61 -10.68 -2.37
C ALA A 178 5.61 -11.22 -3.39
N THR A 179 5.34 -10.46 -4.45
CA THR A 179 4.45 -10.88 -5.53
C THR A 179 5.02 -12.08 -6.29
N SER A 180 6.32 -12.07 -6.61
CA SER A 180 6.97 -13.20 -7.29
C SER A 180 6.91 -14.48 -6.46
N MET A 181 7.08 -14.37 -5.14
CA MET A 181 7.04 -15.53 -4.24
C MET A 181 5.62 -16.10 -4.07
N LEU A 182 4.60 -15.24 -3.91
CA LEU A 182 3.24 -15.67 -3.61
C LEU A 182 2.42 -15.97 -4.86
N ALA A 183 2.46 -15.06 -5.84
CA ALA A 183 1.61 -15.14 -7.04
C ALA A 183 2.33 -15.71 -8.26
N GLY A 184 3.67 -15.82 -8.22
CA GLY A 184 4.46 -16.22 -9.35
C GLY A 184 4.47 -15.17 -10.46
N ASN A 185 4.92 -15.57 -11.66
CA ASN A 185 4.95 -14.73 -12.85
C ASN A 185 4.23 -15.43 -14.01
N ILE A 186 2.90 -15.39 -14.00
CA ILE A 186 2.07 -16.02 -15.02
C ILE A 186 1.65 -14.94 -16.02
N PRO A 187 2.08 -15.02 -17.30
CA PRO A 187 1.72 -14.03 -18.33
C PRO A 187 0.18 -13.82 -18.41
N GLY A 188 -0.23 -12.57 -18.48
CA GLY A 188 -1.64 -12.18 -18.56
C GLY A 188 -2.47 -12.39 -17.28
N LYS A 189 -1.90 -12.98 -16.20
CA LYS A 189 -2.63 -13.25 -14.93
C LYS A 189 -1.99 -12.59 -13.71
N THR A 190 -0.70 -12.81 -13.48
CA THR A 190 0.02 -12.32 -12.29
C THR A 190 1.31 -11.59 -12.63
N GLY A 191 1.76 -11.61 -13.88
CA GLY A 191 2.95 -10.91 -14.34
C GLY A 191 2.82 -9.40 -14.19
N THR A 192 3.52 -8.82 -13.21
CA THR A 192 3.56 -7.38 -12.97
C THR A 192 4.61 -6.69 -13.84
N ILE A 193 4.53 -5.35 -13.95
CA ILE A 193 5.51 -4.57 -14.73
C ILE A 193 6.95 -4.76 -14.19
N SER A 194 7.13 -4.83 -12.88
CA SER A 194 8.44 -5.06 -12.25
C SER A 194 9.00 -6.44 -12.60
N GLN A 195 8.14 -7.46 -12.66
CA GLN A 195 8.51 -8.81 -13.09
C GLN A 195 8.86 -8.85 -14.59
N LYS A 196 8.08 -8.13 -15.42
CA LYS A 196 8.34 -8.06 -16.86
C LYS A 196 9.69 -7.40 -17.14
N ILE A 197 10.02 -6.30 -16.46
CA ILE A 197 11.33 -5.63 -16.59
C ILE A 197 12.45 -6.61 -16.21
N ALA A 198 12.34 -7.29 -15.08
CA ALA A 198 13.36 -8.25 -14.64
C ALA A 198 13.56 -9.39 -15.65
N MET A 199 12.47 -9.92 -16.21
CA MET A 199 12.49 -11.00 -17.19
C MET A 199 13.15 -10.58 -18.51
N VAL A 200 12.77 -9.42 -19.06
CA VAL A 200 13.33 -8.90 -20.31
C VAL A 200 14.82 -8.57 -20.17
N ILE A 201 15.27 -8.12 -18.98
CA ILE A 201 16.70 -7.93 -18.69
C ILE A 201 17.44 -9.28 -18.66
N GLN A 202 16.84 -10.32 -18.08
CA GLN A 202 17.43 -11.67 -18.06
C GLN A 202 17.53 -12.27 -19.48
N ASP A 203 16.59 -11.94 -20.38
CA ASP A 203 16.59 -12.32 -21.77
C ASP A 203 17.64 -11.52 -22.63
N GLY A 204 18.29 -10.51 -22.01
CA GLY A 204 19.30 -9.66 -22.68
C GLY A 204 18.71 -8.54 -23.55
N ASP A 205 17.39 -8.35 -23.58
CA ASP A 205 16.73 -7.29 -24.37
C ASP A 205 16.64 -5.98 -23.56
N TYR A 206 17.75 -5.26 -23.51
CA TYR A 206 17.85 -4.00 -22.78
C TYR A 206 17.03 -2.86 -23.40
N LEU A 207 16.70 -2.94 -24.70
CA LEU A 207 15.94 -1.91 -25.39
C LEU A 207 14.47 -1.96 -24.94
N THR A 208 13.86 -3.13 -24.97
CA THR A 208 12.49 -3.37 -24.45
C THR A 208 12.42 -3.09 -22.95
N ALA A 209 13.44 -3.48 -22.17
CA ALA A 209 13.53 -3.13 -20.74
C ALA A 209 13.53 -1.60 -20.54
N GLY A 210 14.30 -0.86 -21.36
CA GLY A 210 14.35 0.61 -21.31
C GLY A 210 12.99 1.26 -21.60
N VAL A 211 12.22 0.72 -22.54
CA VAL A 211 10.84 1.19 -22.83
C VAL A 211 9.95 1.01 -21.60
N TRP A 212 9.96 -0.18 -20.97
CA TRP A 212 9.20 -0.44 -19.75
C TRP A 212 9.61 0.47 -18.59
N VAL A 213 10.92 0.67 -18.38
CA VAL A 213 11.44 1.58 -17.35
C VAL A 213 10.97 3.01 -17.62
N GLY A 214 11.01 3.47 -18.88
CA GLY A 214 10.49 4.78 -19.28
C GLY A 214 9.01 4.96 -18.93
N ILE A 215 8.17 3.95 -19.20
CA ILE A 215 6.75 3.96 -18.83
C ILE A 215 6.58 4.10 -17.31
N VAL A 216 7.32 3.30 -16.53
CA VAL A 216 7.26 3.38 -15.05
C VAL A 216 7.71 4.74 -14.54
N MET A 217 8.77 5.32 -15.14
CA MET A 217 9.25 6.66 -14.75
C MET A 217 8.20 7.74 -15.03
N VAL A 218 7.51 7.71 -16.16
CA VAL A 218 6.43 8.66 -16.46
C VAL A 218 5.31 8.55 -15.43
N ILE A 219 4.91 7.33 -15.07
CA ILE A 219 3.89 7.10 -14.03
C ILE A 219 4.37 7.63 -12.68
N ALA A 220 5.61 7.32 -12.29
CA ALA A 220 6.19 7.76 -11.02
C ALA A 220 6.28 9.30 -10.92
N PHE A 221 6.76 9.97 -11.97
CA PHE A 221 6.78 11.43 -12.03
C PHE A 221 5.38 12.03 -11.98
N GLY A 222 4.42 11.45 -12.70
CA GLY A 222 3.01 11.84 -12.64
C GLY A 222 2.45 11.75 -11.23
N MET A 223 2.73 10.67 -10.51
CA MET A 223 2.31 10.49 -9.11
C MET A 223 2.93 11.53 -8.17
N ILE A 224 4.24 11.78 -8.29
CA ILE A 224 4.94 12.80 -7.49
C ILE A 224 4.39 14.20 -7.79
N PHE A 225 4.10 14.50 -9.04
CA PHE A 225 3.51 15.77 -9.45
C PHE A 225 2.12 15.96 -8.85
N VAL A 226 1.26 14.94 -8.93
CA VAL A 226 -0.07 14.96 -8.30
C VAL A 226 0.03 15.12 -6.79
N LEU A 227 0.95 14.40 -6.13
CA LEU A 227 1.22 14.55 -4.70
C LEU A 227 1.53 15.99 -4.34
N ASN A 228 2.49 16.60 -5.05
CA ASN A 228 2.93 17.98 -4.79
C ASN A 228 1.81 19.00 -5.04
N LEU A 229 0.98 18.80 -6.07
CA LEU A 229 -0.18 19.66 -6.33
C LEU A 229 -1.23 19.57 -5.21
N VAL A 230 -1.55 18.36 -4.76
CA VAL A 230 -2.55 18.15 -3.70
C VAL A 230 -2.07 18.71 -2.37
N LEU A 231 -0.81 18.45 -1.99
CA LEU A 231 -0.23 18.99 -0.75
C LEU A 231 -0.06 20.50 -0.83
N GLY A 232 0.41 21.05 -1.94
CA GLY A 232 0.62 22.46 -2.14
C GLY A 232 -0.67 23.27 -2.08
N ARG A 233 -1.77 22.78 -2.66
CA ARG A 233 -3.09 23.44 -2.58
C ARG A 233 -3.62 23.49 -1.14
N ARG A 234 -3.49 22.42 -0.37
CA ARG A 234 -3.97 22.36 1.03
C ARG A 234 -3.12 23.21 1.97
N MET A 235 -1.80 23.28 1.77
CA MET A 235 -0.93 24.11 2.61
C MET A 235 -1.15 25.63 2.40
N ARG A 236 -1.60 26.08 1.22
CA ARG A 236 -1.94 27.48 0.96
C ARG A 236 -3.15 27.96 1.79
N HIS A 237 -4.06 27.09 2.17
CA HIS A 237 -5.19 27.43 3.05
C HIS A 237 -4.79 27.58 4.52
N ILE A 238 -3.71 26.93 4.97
CA ILE A 238 -3.24 26.98 6.38
C ILE A 238 -2.32 28.21 6.63
N LYS A 239 -1.61 28.72 5.61
CA LYS A 239 -0.67 29.86 5.72
C LYS A 239 -1.33 31.24 5.68
N ARG A 240 -2.63 31.39 5.85
CA ARG A 240 -3.33 32.67 5.81
C ARG A 240 -3.65 33.27 7.20
N TRP A 241 -2.92 32.85 8.23
CA TRP A 241 -2.96 33.48 9.56
C TRP A 241 -1.55 33.79 10.05
#